data_9a5d7ad0cb0fcab03b8d55e79abfa325
#
_entry.id   9a5d7ad0cb0fcab03b8d55e79abfa325
#
_cell.length_a   1.000
_cell.length_b   1.000
_cell.length_c   1.000
_cell.angle_alpha   90.00
_cell.angle_beta   90.00
_cell.angle_gamma   90.00
#
_symmetry.space_group_name_H-M   'P 1'
#
loop_
_entity.id
_entity.type
_entity.pdbx_description
1 polymer ?
#
loop_
_entity_poly.entity_id
_entity_poly.type
_entity_poly.pdbx_seq_one_letter_code
_entity_poly.pdbx_strand_id
1 'polypeptide(L)'
;LMFLLVPTAGLITASPAQAQTTAPPPPIDGPDIRLPEDFSQVRFYLITVDAGEQVWNNFGHTALRLVDENSGTDLVFNWGLFDASIGYVRFAANFARGIMDYQLGVTPPAWELGRYQQEARTVWQDQLVLNADQKRRLYQRLAWNIRDENLVYDYDYFYDNCTTRVRDYLDEALGGALSEQSRALTGSTFRDEIRAHYASLPLISLSLDVLMNERIDRRMTQWEQMFLPLALRAQLDRAGLLTDQQVLMEFPSPEAGANPYHLAALLMIPCLLLLLCLKRASIAAFSSQPGFTLRVPALSYRLLGLVGLVLALFSGIYGLIMSLGWLFSSHQDIHGNLNLLLFWPTDLLGAVIALRWLLSGRAWSVSSGRYQWVMIYFIIHIMAALVYLAIVILGLSGQRVGALLLYVLPVLALF
;
A
#
# COMPACT_ATOMS: atom_id res chain seq x y z
N LEU A 1 7.14 1.62 6.73
CA LEU A 1 7.80 2.14 5.51
C LEU A 1 6.90 3.15 4.81
N MET A 2 5.62 2.85 4.69
CA MET A 2 4.61 3.73 4.10
C MET A 2 4.53 5.09 4.82
N PHE A 3 4.76 5.13 6.14
CA PHE A 3 4.77 6.36 6.94
C PHE A 3 6.05 7.21 6.82
N LEU A 4 7.17 6.63 6.40
CA LEU A 4 8.44 7.35 6.25
C LEU A 4 8.56 8.12 4.92
N LEU A 5 7.69 7.83 3.95
CA LEU A 5 7.76 8.39 2.59
C LEU A 5 6.66 9.41 2.28
N VAL A 6 5.77 9.71 3.23
CA VAL A 6 4.81 10.80 3.07
C VAL A 6 5.60 12.12 3.20
N PRO A 7 5.77 12.90 2.12
CA PRO A 7 6.33 14.24 2.26
C PRO A 7 5.46 15.03 3.23
N THR A 8 6.08 15.72 4.14
CA THR A 8 5.44 16.57 5.17
C THR A 8 4.44 17.61 4.63
N ALA A 9 4.38 17.81 3.33
CA ALA A 9 3.43 18.70 2.66
C ALA A 9 1.97 18.20 2.69
N GLY A 10 1.70 16.89 2.89
CA GLY A 10 0.35 16.35 3.06
C GLY A 10 -0.10 16.26 4.53
N LEU A 11 0.83 16.45 5.48
CA LEU A 11 0.55 16.37 6.93
C LEU A 11 0.07 17.69 7.54
N ILE A 12 0.11 18.82 6.78
CA ILE A 12 -0.15 20.17 7.33
C ILE A 12 -1.65 20.43 7.50
N THR A 13 -2.54 19.62 6.93
CA THR A 13 -4.00 19.81 7.09
C THR A 13 -4.67 18.80 8.03
N ALA A 14 -3.98 17.75 8.46
CA ALA A 14 -4.49 16.90 9.52
C ALA A 14 -4.14 17.53 10.88
N SER A 15 -5.11 18.15 11.52
CA SER A 15 -4.97 18.66 12.88
C SER A 15 -4.42 17.57 13.79
N PRO A 16 -3.37 17.82 14.61
CA PRO A 16 -2.82 16.81 15.51
C PRO A 16 -3.81 16.26 16.55
N ALA A 17 -4.98 16.89 16.67
CA ALA A 17 -6.07 16.42 17.53
C ALA A 17 -6.81 15.19 17.02
N GLN A 18 -6.73 14.84 15.71
CA GLN A 18 -7.44 13.68 15.16
C GLN A 18 -6.62 12.36 15.20
N ALA A 19 -5.30 12.43 15.39
CA ALA A 19 -4.47 11.25 15.55
C ALA A 19 -4.52 10.65 16.98
N GLN A 20 -5.18 11.29 17.92
CA GLN A 20 -5.21 10.88 19.33
C GLN A 20 -6.46 10.08 19.75
N THR A 21 -7.42 9.82 18.87
CA THR A 21 -8.71 9.20 19.28
C THR A 21 -8.88 7.73 18.94
N THR A 22 -7.86 7.05 18.50
CA THR A 22 -7.88 5.58 18.36
C THR A 22 -7.08 4.90 19.47
N ALA A 23 -7.34 5.25 20.73
CA ALA A 23 -7.06 4.30 21.78
C ALA A 23 -7.91 3.05 21.48
N PRO A 24 -7.33 1.83 21.49
CA PRO A 24 -8.13 0.63 21.40
C PRO A 24 -9.23 0.72 22.46
N PRO A 25 -10.44 0.22 22.16
CA PRO A 25 -11.48 0.17 23.19
C PRO A 25 -10.88 -0.51 24.40
N PRO A 26 -11.29 -0.10 25.63
CA PRO A 26 -10.89 -0.85 26.81
C PRO A 26 -11.22 -2.32 26.53
N PRO A 27 -10.28 -3.26 26.76
CA PRO A 27 -10.59 -4.65 26.61
C PRO A 27 -11.87 -4.91 27.43
N ILE A 28 -12.92 -5.36 26.76
CA ILE A 28 -14.00 -6.02 27.49
C ILE A 28 -13.27 -7.24 28.02
N ASP A 29 -13.14 -7.39 29.35
CA ASP A 29 -12.72 -8.63 29.97
C ASP A 29 -13.45 -9.72 29.22
N GLY A 30 -12.72 -10.60 28.51
CA GLY A 30 -13.23 -11.38 27.39
C GLY A 30 -14.66 -11.87 27.63
N PRO A 31 -15.66 -11.51 26.82
CA PRO A 31 -17.03 -11.82 27.07
C PRO A 31 -17.11 -13.33 27.24
N ASP A 32 -17.65 -13.80 28.38
CA ASP A 32 -17.92 -15.23 28.60
C ASP A 32 -19.03 -15.65 27.63
N ILE A 33 -18.62 -15.89 26.38
CA ILE A 33 -19.54 -16.30 25.31
C ILE A 33 -19.86 -17.77 25.52
N ARG A 34 -20.94 -18.02 26.24
CA ARG A 34 -21.46 -19.40 26.45
C ARG A 34 -22.20 -19.85 25.22
N LEU A 35 -21.88 -21.07 24.77
CA LEU A 35 -22.53 -21.66 23.61
C LEU A 35 -24.04 -21.79 23.89
N PRO A 36 -24.93 -21.18 23.07
CA PRO A 36 -26.37 -21.31 23.21
C PRO A 36 -26.84 -22.76 23.04
N GLU A 37 -27.83 -23.16 23.79
CA GLU A 37 -28.52 -24.46 23.58
C GLU A 37 -29.41 -24.40 22.34
N ASP A 38 -30.03 -23.23 22.07
CA ASP A 38 -30.90 -22.99 20.91
C ASP A 38 -30.35 -21.83 20.07
N PHE A 39 -30.11 -22.11 18.80
CA PHE A 39 -29.64 -21.16 17.79
C PHE A 39 -30.76 -20.44 17.03
N SER A 40 -32.03 -20.67 17.34
CA SER A 40 -33.17 -20.03 16.65
C SER A 40 -33.16 -18.50 16.80
N GLN A 41 -32.71 -18.00 17.94
CA GLN A 41 -32.65 -16.57 18.28
C GLN A 41 -31.24 -15.98 18.10
N VAL A 42 -30.29 -16.78 17.61
CA VAL A 42 -28.93 -16.30 17.23
C VAL A 42 -28.94 -15.79 15.83
N ARG A 43 -28.45 -14.57 15.63
CA ARG A 43 -28.26 -13.96 14.29
C ARG A 43 -26.83 -13.46 14.13
N PHE A 44 -26.30 -13.64 12.93
CA PHE A 44 -25.02 -13.08 12.54
C PHE A 44 -25.22 -12.07 11.42
N TYR A 45 -24.50 -10.96 11.49
CA TYR A 45 -24.53 -9.94 10.46
C TYR A 45 -23.11 -9.69 9.97
N LEU A 46 -22.98 -9.54 8.65
CA LEU A 46 -21.80 -8.97 8.03
C LEU A 46 -21.88 -7.45 8.17
N ILE A 47 -20.87 -6.85 8.75
CA ILE A 47 -20.68 -5.40 8.73
C ILE A 47 -19.62 -5.11 7.68
N THR A 48 -20.00 -4.35 6.64
CA THR A 48 -19.11 -3.91 5.58
C THR A 48 -18.94 -2.40 5.69
N VAL A 49 -17.70 -1.92 5.65
CA VAL A 49 -17.37 -0.50 5.76
C VAL A 49 -16.61 -0.09 4.53
N ASP A 50 -17.06 0.97 3.87
CA ASP A 50 -16.41 1.50 2.66
C ASP A 50 -15.02 2.06 2.93
N ALA A 51 -14.26 2.32 1.87
CA ALA A 51 -12.99 3.00 1.92
C ALA A 51 -13.11 4.36 2.62
N GLY A 52 -12.04 4.75 3.31
CA GLY A 52 -11.91 6.06 3.93
C GLY A 52 -10.72 6.83 3.35
N GLU A 53 -10.51 8.07 3.80
CA GLU A 53 -9.46 8.96 3.31
C GLU A 53 -8.07 8.61 3.85
N GLN A 54 -7.98 7.89 4.96
CA GLN A 54 -6.71 7.57 5.59
C GLN A 54 -6.04 6.37 4.90
N VAL A 55 -4.71 6.37 4.84
CA VAL A 55 -3.91 5.34 4.15
C VAL A 55 -4.27 3.91 4.55
N TRP A 56 -4.57 3.68 5.83
CA TRP A 56 -4.96 2.36 6.35
C TRP A 56 -6.44 2.01 6.14
N ASN A 57 -7.27 2.97 5.74
CA ASN A 57 -8.71 2.79 5.52
C ASN A 57 -9.09 2.62 4.04
N ASN A 58 -8.12 2.73 3.11
CA ASN A 58 -8.39 2.77 1.67
C ASN A 58 -8.98 1.46 1.10
N PHE A 59 -8.77 0.33 1.76
CA PHE A 59 -9.37 -0.95 1.35
C PHE A 59 -10.75 -1.21 1.96
N GLY A 60 -11.24 -0.30 2.80
CA GLY A 60 -12.46 -0.54 3.57
C GLY A 60 -12.20 -1.40 4.79
N HIS A 61 -13.26 -1.99 5.34
CA HIS A 61 -13.18 -2.86 6.51
C HIS A 61 -14.35 -3.85 6.57
N THR A 62 -14.12 -4.99 7.23
CA THR A 62 -15.16 -6.00 7.50
C THR A 62 -15.12 -6.44 8.95
N ALA A 63 -16.32 -6.57 9.54
CA ALA A 63 -16.50 -7.12 10.88
C ALA A 63 -17.71 -8.07 10.90
N LEU A 64 -17.81 -8.89 11.94
CA LEU A 64 -18.99 -9.72 12.21
C LEU A 64 -19.72 -9.21 13.45
N ARG A 65 -21.04 -9.06 13.38
CA ARG A 65 -21.89 -8.80 14.54
C ARG A 65 -22.66 -10.06 14.90
N LEU A 66 -22.61 -10.42 16.17
CA LEU A 66 -23.37 -11.51 16.78
C LEU A 66 -24.46 -10.91 17.65
N VAL A 67 -25.71 -11.33 17.43
CA VAL A 67 -26.87 -11.02 18.27
C VAL A 67 -27.45 -12.33 18.77
N ASP A 68 -27.60 -12.48 20.09
CA ASP A 68 -28.32 -13.57 20.71
C ASP A 68 -29.38 -12.96 21.63
N GLU A 69 -30.64 -13.05 21.20
CA GLU A 69 -31.77 -12.46 21.93
C GLU A 69 -32.06 -13.17 23.27
N ASN A 70 -31.65 -14.45 23.39
CA ASN A 70 -31.86 -15.22 24.63
C ASN A 70 -30.94 -14.76 25.76
N SER A 71 -29.69 -14.46 25.45
CA SER A 71 -28.71 -13.99 26.44
C SER A 71 -28.61 -12.46 26.51
N GLY A 72 -29.22 -11.74 25.57
CA GLY A 72 -29.04 -10.30 25.41
C GLY A 72 -27.66 -9.90 24.87
N THR A 73 -26.94 -10.85 24.32
CA THR A 73 -25.62 -10.59 23.72
C THR A 73 -25.77 -9.83 22.40
N ASP A 74 -25.04 -8.70 22.24
CA ASP A 74 -24.95 -7.94 21.01
C ASP A 74 -23.53 -7.38 20.90
N LEU A 75 -22.69 -8.07 20.10
CA LEU A 75 -21.24 -7.84 20.03
C LEU A 75 -20.77 -7.79 18.59
N VAL A 76 -19.80 -6.92 18.32
CA VAL A 76 -19.07 -6.83 17.04
C VAL A 76 -17.66 -7.38 17.23
N PHE A 77 -17.32 -8.35 16.42
CA PHE A 77 -15.99 -8.96 16.29
C PHE A 77 -15.24 -8.26 15.18
N ASN A 78 -14.13 -7.62 15.54
CA ASN A 78 -13.37 -6.74 14.66
C ASN A 78 -11.90 -7.16 14.62
N TRP A 79 -11.43 -7.68 13.50
CA TRP A 79 -10.04 -8.07 13.27
C TRP A 79 -9.22 -6.93 12.67
N GLY A 80 -7.91 -6.99 12.84
CA GLY A 80 -7.01 -5.98 12.28
C GLY A 80 -6.70 -4.83 13.24
N LEU A 81 -6.95 -5.02 14.53
CA LEU A 81 -6.54 -4.06 15.56
C LEU A 81 -5.05 -4.26 15.88
N PHE A 82 -4.31 -3.17 15.96
CA PHE A 82 -2.90 -3.19 16.35
C PHE A 82 -2.64 -2.26 17.53
N ASP A 83 -1.59 -2.55 18.29
CA ASP A 83 -1.19 -1.73 19.42
C ASP A 83 -0.50 -0.44 18.96
N ALA A 84 -1.22 0.67 18.97
CA ALA A 84 -0.69 2.00 18.65
C ALA A 84 0.25 2.56 19.74
N SER A 85 0.28 1.98 20.93
CA SER A 85 1.10 2.44 22.07
C SER A 85 2.60 2.22 21.85
N ILE A 86 2.98 1.30 20.95
CA ILE A 86 4.38 1.02 20.61
C ILE A 86 5.10 2.19 19.94
N GLY A 87 4.36 3.21 19.49
CA GLY A 87 4.87 4.40 18.81
C GLY A 87 5.21 4.18 17.33
N TYR A 88 5.12 5.25 16.54
CA TYR A 88 5.23 5.20 15.08
C TYR A 88 6.53 4.60 14.55
N VAL A 89 7.68 4.91 15.17
CA VAL A 89 8.99 4.42 14.69
C VAL A 89 9.08 2.90 14.82
N ARG A 90 8.66 2.36 15.96
CA ARG A 90 8.67 0.91 16.20
C ARG A 90 7.64 0.22 15.32
N PHE A 91 6.45 0.78 15.19
CA PHE A 91 5.42 0.26 14.28
C PHE A 91 5.94 0.19 12.84
N ALA A 92 6.52 1.30 12.32
CA ALA A 92 7.08 1.33 10.97
C ALA A 92 8.23 0.34 10.76
N ALA A 93 9.09 0.17 11.78
CA ALA A 93 10.19 -0.80 11.74
C ALA A 93 9.67 -2.25 11.75
N ASN A 94 8.66 -2.55 12.56
CA ASN A 94 8.01 -3.87 12.59
C ASN A 94 7.31 -4.14 11.26
N PHE A 95 6.52 -3.20 10.77
CA PHE A 95 5.87 -3.30 9.46
C PHE A 95 6.89 -3.56 8.33
N ALA A 96 7.99 -2.80 8.29
CA ALA A 96 9.05 -2.98 7.29
C ALA A 96 9.71 -4.37 7.34
N ARG A 97 9.75 -4.99 8.52
CA ARG A 97 10.27 -6.35 8.73
C ARG A 97 9.22 -7.43 8.48
N GLY A 98 7.95 -7.05 8.32
CA GLY A 98 6.83 -7.98 8.23
C GLY A 98 6.43 -8.59 9.57
N ILE A 99 6.72 -7.90 10.69
CA ILE A 99 6.24 -8.27 12.03
C ILE A 99 4.93 -7.51 12.23
N MET A 100 3.83 -8.21 12.07
CA MET A 100 2.50 -7.61 12.05
C MET A 100 1.57 -8.30 13.05
N ASP A 101 1.89 -8.14 14.34
CA ASP A 101 1.08 -8.64 15.43
C ASP A 101 -0.22 -7.81 15.54
N TYR A 102 -1.30 -8.35 15.01
CA TYR A 102 -2.63 -7.77 15.06
C TYR A 102 -3.55 -8.66 15.90
N GLN A 103 -4.64 -8.09 16.36
CA GLN A 103 -5.54 -8.82 17.26
C GLN A 103 -7.01 -8.64 16.89
N LEU A 104 -7.83 -9.55 17.42
CA LEU A 104 -9.27 -9.43 17.47
C LEU A 104 -9.67 -8.46 18.59
N GLY A 105 -10.60 -7.54 18.29
CA GLY A 105 -11.33 -6.78 19.28
C GLY A 105 -12.80 -7.18 19.29
N VAL A 106 -13.40 -7.14 20.47
CA VAL A 106 -14.84 -7.40 20.64
C VAL A 106 -15.46 -6.19 21.35
N THR A 107 -16.46 -5.57 20.73
CA THR A 107 -17.01 -4.30 21.20
C THR A 107 -18.53 -4.25 21.03
N PRO A 108 -19.22 -3.40 21.80
CA PRO A 108 -20.62 -3.09 21.53
C PRO A 108 -20.80 -2.38 20.20
N PRO A 109 -21.89 -2.63 19.42
CA PRO A 109 -22.12 -2.02 18.12
C PRO A 109 -22.10 -0.49 18.13
N ALA A 110 -22.62 0.13 19.16
CA ALA A 110 -22.68 1.59 19.27
C ALA A 110 -21.28 2.25 19.23
N TRP A 111 -20.27 1.58 19.80
CA TRP A 111 -18.91 2.06 19.78
C TRP A 111 -18.30 2.00 18.38
N GLU A 112 -18.45 0.88 17.68
CA GLU A 112 -17.94 0.70 16.30
C GLU A 112 -18.64 1.66 15.34
N LEU A 113 -19.95 1.77 15.38
CA LEU A 113 -20.71 2.66 14.52
C LEU A 113 -20.36 4.13 14.78
N GLY A 114 -20.16 4.52 16.04
CA GLY A 114 -19.72 5.87 16.40
C GLY A 114 -18.36 6.22 15.80
N ARG A 115 -17.43 5.26 15.75
CA ARG A 115 -16.11 5.43 15.09
C ARG A 115 -16.25 5.61 13.58
N TYR A 116 -17.02 4.76 12.89
CA TYR A 116 -17.20 4.89 11.44
C TYR A 116 -17.93 6.17 11.05
N GLN A 117 -18.85 6.65 11.89
CA GLN A 117 -19.51 7.95 11.71
C GLN A 117 -18.50 9.11 11.80
N GLN A 118 -17.57 9.07 12.77
CA GLN A 118 -16.51 10.08 12.88
C GLN A 118 -15.54 10.05 11.70
N GLU A 119 -15.29 8.86 11.15
CA GLU A 119 -14.46 8.64 9.95
C GLU A 119 -15.20 8.98 8.64
N ALA A 120 -16.49 9.36 8.69
CA ALA A 120 -17.36 9.64 7.55
C ALA A 120 -17.34 8.50 6.50
N ARG A 121 -17.54 7.26 6.94
CA ARG A 121 -17.49 6.06 6.09
C ARG A 121 -18.86 5.41 5.98
N THR A 122 -19.23 5.01 4.76
CA THR A 122 -20.46 4.23 4.53
C THR A 122 -20.38 2.87 5.19
N VAL A 123 -21.46 2.47 5.85
CA VAL A 123 -21.56 1.18 6.57
C VAL A 123 -22.81 0.44 6.13
N TRP A 124 -22.62 -0.80 5.69
CA TRP A 124 -23.70 -1.75 5.41
C TRP A 124 -23.74 -2.81 6.51
N GLN A 125 -24.95 -3.26 6.82
CA GLN A 125 -25.20 -4.41 7.67
C GLN A 125 -26.13 -5.37 6.93
N ASP A 126 -25.68 -6.60 6.74
CA ASP A 126 -26.41 -7.63 6.02
C ASP A 126 -26.55 -8.87 6.91
N GLN A 127 -27.75 -9.41 7.11
CA GLN A 127 -27.94 -10.61 7.90
C GLN A 127 -27.46 -11.83 7.12
N LEU A 128 -26.65 -12.68 7.78
CA LEU A 128 -26.16 -13.93 7.20
C LEU A 128 -27.21 -15.04 7.25
N VAL A 129 -27.47 -15.66 6.13
CA VAL A 129 -28.38 -16.81 5.97
C VAL A 129 -27.61 -18.09 6.34
N LEU A 130 -27.74 -18.51 7.60
CA LEU A 130 -27.06 -19.69 8.15
C LEU A 130 -28.06 -20.60 8.84
N ASN A 131 -27.95 -21.93 8.63
CA ASN A 131 -28.70 -22.92 9.39
C ASN A 131 -28.12 -23.10 10.81
N ALA A 132 -28.82 -23.85 11.68
CA ALA A 132 -28.44 -24.01 13.09
C ALA A 132 -27.01 -24.59 13.25
N ASP A 133 -26.61 -25.57 12.42
CA ASP A 133 -25.28 -26.19 12.52
C ASP A 133 -24.18 -25.23 12.03
N GLN A 134 -24.43 -24.41 10.99
CA GLN A 134 -23.53 -23.39 10.50
C GLN A 134 -23.36 -22.28 11.53
N LYS A 135 -24.45 -21.80 12.16
CA LYS A 135 -24.42 -20.84 13.27
C LYS A 135 -23.60 -21.39 14.45
N ARG A 136 -23.78 -22.67 14.81
CA ARG A 136 -23.02 -23.33 15.87
C ARG A 136 -21.53 -23.34 15.58
N ARG A 137 -21.13 -23.75 14.37
CA ARG A 137 -19.71 -23.76 13.95
C ARG A 137 -19.09 -22.38 14.01
N LEU A 138 -19.78 -21.37 13.45
CA LEU A 138 -19.29 -19.97 13.47
C LEU A 138 -19.17 -19.46 14.91
N TYR A 139 -20.16 -19.72 15.77
CA TYR A 139 -20.13 -19.33 17.18
C TYR A 139 -18.96 -19.98 17.92
N GLN A 140 -18.74 -21.29 17.72
CA GLN A 140 -17.60 -22.01 18.29
C GLN A 140 -16.26 -21.45 17.84
N ARG A 141 -16.17 -21.07 16.56
CA ARG A 141 -14.96 -20.44 16.00
C ARG A 141 -14.69 -19.07 16.64
N LEU A 142 -15.71 -18.26 16.82
CA LEU A 142 -15.58 -16.97 17.52
C LEU A 142 -15.20 -17.16 19.00
N ALA A 143 -15.86 -18.08 19.70
CA ALA A 143 -15.54 -18.42 21.09
C ALA A 143 -14.11 -18.99 21.27
N TRP A 144 -13.58 -19.66 20.26
CA TRP A 144 -12.18 -20.09 20.23
C TRP A 144 -11.23 -18.89 20.02
N ASN A 145 -11.58 -17.95 19.12
CA ASN A 145 -10.69 -16.85 18.77
C ASN A 145 -10.57 -15.77 19.87
N ILE A 146 -11.56 -15.61 20.74
CA ILE A 146 -11.51 -14.66 21.86
C ILE A 146 -10.61 -15.11 23.02
N ARG A 147 -10.13 -16.35 23.02
CA ARG A 147 -9.20 -16.82 24.05
C ARG A 147 -7.86 -16.12 23.90
N ASP A 148 -7.21 -15.79 25.01
CA ASP A 148 -5.95 -15.04 25.04
C ASP A 148 -4.89 -15.63 24.12
N GLU A 149 -4.77 -16.96 24.08
CA GLU A 149 -3.82 -17.68 23.22
C GLU A 149 -4.11 -17.59 21.71
N ASN A 150 -5.34 -17.21 21.31
CA ASN A 150 -5.78 -17.13 19.93
C ASN A 150 -6.11 -15.71 19.47
N LEU A 151 -5.96 -14.73 20.37
CA LEU A 151 -6.38 -13.35 20.14
C LEU A 151 -5.50 -12.63 19.11
N VAL A 152 -4.18 -12.87 19.20
CA VAL A 152 -3.17 -12.25 18.34
C VAL A 152 -2.89 -13.14 17.13
N TYR A 153 -2.67 -12.52 15.98
CA TYR A 153 -2.31 -13.22 14.74
C TYR A 153 -1.34 -12.38 13.89
N ASP A 154 -0.61 -13.07 13.01
CA ASP A 154 0.30 -12.45 12.05
C ASP A 154 -0.51 -11.94 10.85
N TYR A 155 -0.70 -10.63 10.79
CA TYR A 155 -1.53 -9.98 9.77
C TYR A 155 -0.82 -9.94 8.43
N ASP A 156 -1.52 -10.34 7.38
CA ASP A 156 -1.10 -10.14 5.98
C ASP A 156 -2.18 -9.35 5.24
N TYR A 157 -1.79 -8.24 4.61
CA TYR A 157 -2.72 -7.32 3.97
C TYR A 157 -3.54 -7.94 2.82
N PHE A 158 -3.09 -9.05 2.20
CA PHE A 158 -3.81 -9.76 1.15
C PHE A 158 -4.41 -11.09 1.63
N TYR A 159 -3.70 -11.81 2.50
CA TYR A 159 -4.01 -13.20 2.80
C TYR A 159 -4.53 -13.45 4.20
N ASP A 160 -4.27 -12.57 5.18
CA ASP A 160 -4.77 -12.68 6.55
C ASP A 160 -5.12 -11.31 7.15
N ASN A 161 -6.10 -10.63 6.55
CA ASN A 161 -6.61 -9.32 6.98
C ASN A 161 -7.99 -9.45 7.65
N CYS A 162 -8.61 -8.32 8.03
CA CYS A 162 -9.93 -8.28 8.64
C CYS A 162 -11.00 -8.98 7.80
N THR A 163 -10.95 -8.84 6.48
CA THR A 163 -11.95 -9.42 5.58
C THR A 163 -11.71 -10.90 5.33
N THR A 164 -10.45 -11.29 5.11
CA THR A 164 -10.12 -12.72 4.90
C THR A 164 -10.39 -13.55 6.15
N ARG A 165 -10.20 -13.00 7.36
CA ARG A 165 -10.59 -13.67 8.60
C ARG A 165 -12.09 -13.96 8.63
N VAL A 166 -12.91 -12.97 8.31
CA VAL A 166 -14.37 -13.16 8.21
C VAL A 166 -14.73 -14.17 7.12
N ARG A 167 -14.14 -14.06 5.93
CA ARG A 167 -14.31 -15.00 4.81
C ARG A 167 -14.01 -16.44 5.23
N ASP A 168 -12.85 -16.65 5.84
CA ASP A 168 -12.37 -17.99 6.20
C ASP A 168 -13.23 -18.62 7.30
N TYR A 169 -13.70 -17.84 8.28
CA TYR A 169 -14.61 -18.33 9.31
C TYR A 169 -16.00 -18.65 8.76
N LEU A 170 -16.47 -17.87 7.79
CA LEU A 170 -17.71 -18.19 7.08
C LEU A 170 -17.55 -19.46 6.22
N ASP A 171 -16.45 -19.60 5.51
CA ASP A 171 -16.19 -20.79 4.70
C ASP A 171 -16.09 -22.07 5.57
N GLU A 172 -15.41 -21.99 6.72
CA GLU A 172 -15.37 -23.08 7.71
C GLU A 172 -16.78 -23.44 8.21
N ALA A 173 -17.60 -22.43 8.53
CA ALA A 173 -18.98 -22.64 8.96
C ALA A 173 -19.85 -23.26 7.86
N LEU A 174 -19.60 -22.91 6.60
CA LEU A 174 -20.28 -23.42 5.40
C LEU A 174 -19.74 -24.77 4.91
N GLY A 175 -18.69 -25.31 5.56
CA GLY A 175 -18.07 -26.59 5.19
C GLY A 175 -17.26 -26.54 3.90
N GLY A 176 -16.67 -25.37 3.57
CA GLY A 176 -15.82 -25.17 2.39
C GLY A 176 -16.59 -24.78 1.11
N ALA A 177 -17.89 -24.54 1.20
CA ALA A 177 -18.72 -24.29 0.03
C ALA A 177 -18.41 -22.95 -0.67
N LEU A 178 -18.00 -21.91 0.10
CA LEU A 178 -17.67 -20.59 -0.44
C LEU A 178 -16.37 -20.64 -1.24
N SER A 179 -15.34 -21.28 -0.72
CA SER A 179 -14.05 -21.45 -1.39
C SER A 179 -14.16 -22.30 -2.65
N GLU A 180 -14.97 -23.37 -2.63
CA GLU A 180 -15.22 -24.22 -3.81
C GLU A 180 -15.85 -23.45 -4.97
N GLN A 181 -16.84 -22.61 -4.67
CA GLN A 181 -17.57 -21.83 -5.67
C GLN A 181 -16.76 -20.62 -6.20
N SER A 182 -15.69 -20.21 -5.50
CA SER A 182 -14.95 -18.98 -5.78
C SER A 182 -13.58 -19.21 -6.47
N ARG A 183 -13.39 -20.36 -7.14
CA ARG A 183 -12.12 -20.71 -7.81
C ARG A 183 -11.88 -20.01 -9.14
N ALA A 184 -12.90 -19.44 -9.76
CA ALA A 184 -12.80 -18.78 -11.05
C ALA A 184 -11.87 -17.56 -10.96
N LEU A 185 -11.05 -17.35 -12.03
CA LEU A 185 -10.20 -16.17 -12.14
C LEU A 185 -11.03 -14.91 -12.38
N THR A 186 -10.63 -13.84 -11.75
CA THR A 186 -11.17 -12.48 -11.98
C THR A 186 -10.47 -11.80 -13.15
N GLY A 187 -10.97 -10.63 -13.56
CA GLY A 187 -10.31 -9.76 -14.55
C GLY A 187 -9.16 -8.92 -13.99
N SER A 188 -9.03 -8.80 -12.66
CA SER A 188 -8.09 -7.92 -11.97
C SER A 188 -6.92 -8.68 -11.32
N THR A 189 -5.86 -7.92 -11.04
CA THR A 189 -4.69 -8.35 -10.26
C THR A 189 -4.68 -7.61 -8.92
N PHE A 190 -3.89 -8.06 -7.94
CA PHE A 190 -3.71 -7.30 -6.70
C PHE A 190 -3.19 -5.88 -6.96
N ARG A 191 -2.30 -5.69 -7.95
CA ARG A 191 -1.81 -4.36 -8.34
C ARG A 191 -2.92 -3.47 -8.88
N ASP A 192 -3.85 -4.01 -9.64
CA ASP A 192 -5.00 -3.24 -10.16
C ASP A 192 -5.88 -2.75 -9.00
N GLU A 193 -6.13 -3.60 -8.00
CA GLU A 193 -6.90 -3.22 -6.81
C GLU A 193 -6.15 -2.20 -5.94
N ILE A 194 -4.83 -2.35 -5.75
CA ILE A 194 -4.01 -1.35 -5.04
C ILE A 194 -4.12 0.01 -5.73
N ARG A 195 -3.97 0.06 -7.05
CA ARG A 195 -4.07 1.31 -7.82
C ARG A 195 -5.46 1.94 -7.71
N ALA A 196 -6.51 1.13 -7.75
CA ALA A 196 -7.88 1.61 -7.62
C ALA A 196 -8.14 2.20 -6.22
N HIS A 197 -7.78 1.47 -5.17
CA HIS A 197 -8.03 1.89 -3.79
C HIS A 197 -7.14 3.06 -3.34
N TYR A 198 -5.90 3.15 -3.83
CA TYR A 198 -5.03 4.31 -3.56
C TYR A 198 -5.11 5.41 -4.64
N ALA A 199 -6.16 5.42 -5.46
CA ALA A 199 -6.32 6.45 -6.48
C ALA A 199 -6.48 7.87 -5.92
N SER A 200 -6.98 8.03 -4.69
CA SER A 200 -7.03 9.29 -3.96
C SER A 200 -5.66 9.73 -3.41
N LEU A 201 -4.68 8.82 -3.31
CA LEU A 201 -3.35 9.02 -2.74
C LEU A 201 -2.25 8.68 -3.77
N PRO A 202 -2.06 9.50 -4.82
CA PRO A 202 -1.22 9.15 -5.98
C PRO A 202 0.24 8.85 -5.63
N LEU A 203 0.82 9.51 -4.62
CA LEU A 203 2.19 9.24 -4.19
C LEU A 203 2.33 7.87 -3.51
N ILE A 204 1.31 7.45 -2.76
CA ILE A 204 1.27 6.11 -2.15
C ILE A 204 1.12 5.06 -3.25
N SER A 205 0.20 5.26 -4.19
CA SER A 205 0.01 4.38 -5.35
C SER A 205 1.31 4.17 -6.12
N LEU A 206 2.04 5.26 -6.44
CA LEU A 206 3.35 5.19 -7.11
C LEU A 206 4.39 4.45 -6.25
N SER A 207 4.42 4.72 -4.95
CA SER A 207 5.34 4.06 -4.03
C SER A 207 5.13 2.55 -4.00
N LEU A 208 3.89 2.09 -3.93
CA LEU A 208 3.54 0.67 -3.96
C LEU A 208 3.86 0.04 -5.32
N ASP A 209 3.64 0.77 -6.43
CA ASP A 209 4.06 0.33 -7.76
C ASP A 209 5.58 0.07 -7.86
N VAL A 210 6.39 0.92 -7.23
CA VAL A 210 7.86 0.75 -7.22
C VAL A 210 8.29 -0.37 -6.28
N LEU A 211 7.70 -0.44 -5.08
CA LEU A 211 8.16 -1.32 -4.01
C LEU A 211 7.70 -2.77 -4.13
N MET A 212 6.56 -3.03 -4.79
CA MET A 212 5.98 -4.38 -4.87
C MET A 212 6.39 -5.10 -6.16
N ASN A 213 6.68 -6.38 -6.03
CA ASN A 213 7.20 -7.24 -7.10
C ASN A 213 6.08 -7.85 -7.99
N GLU A 214 6.43 -8.82 -8.84
CA GLU A 214 5.55 -9.49 -9.80
C GLU A 214 4.46 -10.38 -9.15
N ARG A 215 4.59 -10.76 -7.88
CA ARG A 215 3.61 -11.63 -7.21
C ARG A 215 2.21 -11.02 -7.19
N ILE A 216 2.14 -9.69 -7.13
CA ILE A 216 0.87 -8.94 -7.14
C ILE A 216 0.32 -8.69 -8.55
N ASP A 217 1.05 -9.07 -9.61
CA ASP A 217 0.67 -8.86 -11.02
C ASP A 217 -0.09 -10.03 -11.64
N ARG A 218 -0.23 -11.15 -10.93
CA ARG A 218 -1.05 -12.27 -11.35
C ARG A 218 -2.54 -11.99 -11.16
N ARG A 219 -3.36 -12.59 -12.01
CA ARG A 219 -4.82 -12.53 -11.84
C ARG A 219 -5.22 -13.24 -10.56
N MET A 220 -6.15 -12.64 -9.83
CA MET A 220 -6.75 -13.22 -8.63
C MET A 220 -7.87 -14.19 -8.99
N THR A 221 -8.09 -15.18 -8.15
CA THR A 221 -9.36 -15.90 -8.09
C THR A 221 -10.44 -15.03 -7.40
N GLN A 222 -11.71 -15.37 -7.57
CA GLN A 222 -12.79 -14.74 -6.81
C GLN A 222 -12.61 -14.90 -5.30
N TRP A 223 -12.04 -16.04 -4.86
CA TRP A 223 -11.66 -16.29 -3.47
C TRP A 223 -10.62 -15.27 -2.97
N GLU A 224 -9.56 -15.06 -3.74
CA GLU A 224 -8.52 -14.11 -3.39
C GLU A 224 -9.04 -12.66 -3.43
N GLN A 225 -9.92 -12.30 -4.38
CA GLN A 225 -10.50 -10.96 -4.44
C GLN A 225 -11.33 -10.61 -3.19
N MET A 226 -11.85 -11.62 -2.48
CA MET A 226 -12.53 -11.42 -1.20
C MET A 226 -11.60 -10.98 -0.05
N PHE A 227 -10.34 -10.58 -0.33
CA PHE A 227 -9.57 -9.80 0.64
C PHE A 227 -10.13 -8.37 0.79
N LEU A 228 -10.96 -7.93 -0.18
CA LEU A 228 -11.66 -6.66 -0.19
C LEU A 228 -13.06 -6.80 0.41
N PRO A 229 -13.47 -5.88 1.31
CA PRO A 229 -14.78 -5.93 1.98
C PRO A 229 -15.96 -5.97 1.01
N LEU A 230 -15.98 -5.09 0.02
CA LEU A 230 -17.06 -5.03 -0.97
C LEU A 230 -17.10 -6.26 -1.87
N ALA A 231 -15.94 -6.87 -2.17
CA ALA A 231 -15.88 -8.09 -2.94
C ALA A 231 -16.43 -9.30 -2.15
N LEU A 232 -16.12 -9.39 -0.85
CA LEU A 232 -16.71 -10.40 0.03
C LEU A 232 -18.22 -10.23 0.11
N ARG A 233 -18.71 -9.02 0.38
CA ARG A 233 -20.13 -8.71 0.42
C ARG A 233 -20.84 -9.13 -0.88
N ALA A 234 -20.30 -8.74 -2.03
CA ALA A 234 -20.86 -9.06 -3.33
C ALA A 234 -20.83 -10.57 -3.65
N GLN A 235 -19.84 -11.31 -3.17
CA GLN A 235 -19.77 -12.76 -3.37
C GLN A 235 -20.78 -13.50 -2.48
N LEU A 236 -20.95 -13.07 -1.23
CA LEU A 236 -21.96 -13.65 -0.32
C LEU A 236 -23.38 -13.36 -0.82
N ASP A 237 -23.64 -12.17 -1.36
CA ASP A 237 -24.93 -11.83 -1.97
C ASP A 237 -25.23 -12.72 -3.19
N ARG A 238 -24.28 -12.88 -4.11
CA ARG A 238 -24.41 -13.81 -5.25
C ARG A 238 -24.64 -15.26 -4.85
N ALA A 239 -24.09 -15.68 -3.73
CA ALA A 239 -24.30 -17.01 -3.17
C ALA A 239 -25.64 -17.17 -2.43
N GLY A 240 -26.45 -16.11 -2.32
CA GLY A 240 -27.72 -16.12 -1.58
C GLY A 240 -27.54 -16.25 -0.07
N LEU A 241 -26.36 -15.83 0.46
CA LEU A 241 -26.01 -15.90 1.87
C LEU A 241 -26.31 -14.63 2.65
N LEU A 242 -26.84 -13.59 1.99
CA LEU A 242 -27.25 -12.33 2.61
C LEU A 242 -28.76 -12.12 2.51
N THR A 243 -29.32 -11.56 3.57
CA THR A 243 -30.71 -11.10 3.64
C THR A 243 -30.76 -9.81 4.48
N ASP A 244 -31.93 -9.14 4.52
CA ASP A 244 -32.16 -7.92 5.31
C ASP A 244 -31.02 -6.90 5.17
N GLN A 245 -30.62 -6.65 3.92
CA GLN A 245 -29.53 -5.73 3.57
C GLN A 245 -29.90 -4.30 3.94
N GLN A 246 -29.10 -3.66 4.80
CA GLN A 246 -29.34 -2.32 5.31
C GLN A 246 -28.13 -1.42 5.12
N VAL A 247 -28.37 -0.17 4.75
CA VAL A 247 -27.36 0.90 4.82
C VAL A 247 -27.55 1.61 6.16
N LEU A 248 -26.62 1.38 7.10
CA LEU A 248 -26.72 1.99 8.44
C LEU A 248 -26.32 3.46 8.42
N MET A 249 -25.37 3.82 7.58
CA MET A 249 -24.93 5.20 7.33
C MET A 249 -24.33 5.31 5.93
N GLU A 250 -24.47 6.48 5.30
CA GLU A 250 -24.03 6.73 3.94
C GLU A 250 -23.21 8.02 3.88
N PHE A 251 -22.02 7.92 3.29
CA PHE A 251 -21.10 9.01 3.06
C PHE A 251 -20.48 8.88 1.66
N PRO A 252 -20.00 9.98 1.05
CA PRO A 252 -19.27 9.90 -0.21
C PRO A 252 -17.98 9.08 -0.07
N SER A 253 -17.72 8.17 -1.02
CA SER A 253 -16.42 7.50 -1.10
C SER A 253 -15.32 8.49 -1.50
N PRO A 254 -14.03 8.24 -1.12
CA PRO A 254 -12.92 9.10 -1.50
C PRO A 254 -12.82 9.27 -3.02
N GLU A 255 -12.67 10.50 -3.51
CA GLU A 255 -12.51 10.77 -4.94
C GLU A 255 -11.11 10.36 -5.43
N ALA A 256 -11.05 9.87 -6.67
CA ALA A 256 -9.78 9.54 -7.30
C ALA A 256 -8.93 10.80 -7.50
N GLY A 257 -7.68 10.76 -7.06
CA GLY A 257 -6.70 11.83 -7.28
C GLY A 257 -6.13 11.82 -8.71
N ALA A 258 -5.16 12.69 -8.95
CA ALA A 258 -4.46 12.74 -10.22
C ALA A 258 -3.60 11.48 -10.43
N ASN A 259 -3.56 10.98 -11.67
CA ASN A 259 -2.71 9.84 -12.02
C ASN A 259 -1.23 10.16 -11.70
N PRO A 260 -0.54 9.36 -10.86
CA PRO A 260 0.82 9.66 -10.42
C PRO A 260 1.83 9.69 -11.57
N TYR A 261 1.62 8.91 -12.63
CA TYR A 261 2.46 8.92 -13.82
C TYR A 261 2.28 10.20 -14.63
N HIS A 262 1.06 10.74 -14.73
CA HIS A 262 0.85 12.04 -15.37
C HIS A 262 1.51 13.18 -14.58
N LEU A 263 1.41 13.15 -13.25
CA LEU A 263 2.11 14.12 -12.40
C LEU A 263 3.63 14.02 -12.57
N ALA A 264 4.18 12.80 -12.57
CA ALA A 264 5.58 12.57 -12.79
C ALA A 264 6.03 13.08 -14.18
N ALA A 265 5.25 12.82 -15.24
CA ALA A 265 5.51 13.35 -16.58
C ALA A 265 5.52 14.88 -16.61
N LEU A 266 4.52 15.51 -15.99
CA LEU A 266 4.44 16.97 -15.93
C LEU A 266 5.65 17.60 -15.25
N LEU A 267 6.18 16.99 -14.19
CA LEU A 267 7.38 17.45 -13.50
C LEU A 267 8.66 17.14 -14.28
N MET A 268 8.71 16.00 -14.96
CA MET A 268 9.91 15.55 -15.68
C MET A 268 10.14 16.28 -17.01
N ILE A 269 9.09 16.67 -17.74
CA ILE A 269 9.23 17.34 -19.04
C ILE A 269 10.08 18.62 -18.95
N PRO A 270 9.80 19.59 -18.03
CA PRO A 270 10.64 20.78 -17.91
C PRO A 270 12.09 20.45 -17.54
N CYS A 271 12.31 19.43 -16.73
CA CYS A 271 13.64 18.99 -16.31
C CYS A 271 14.44 18.43 -17.49
N LEU A 272 13.81 17.59 -18.30
CA LEU A 272 14.44 17.02 -19.49
C LEU A 272 14.74 18.11 -20.54
N LEU A 273 13.83 19.07 -20.72
CA LEU A 273 14.07 20.21 -21.61
C LEU A 273 15.24 21.08 -21.14
N LEU A 274 15.33 21.36 -19.83
CA LEU A 274 16.44 22.08 -19.24
C LEU A 274 17.76 21.34 -19.45
N LEU A 275 17.80 20.04 -19.16
CA LEU A 275 18.97 19.19 -19.39
C LEU A 275 19.41 19.18 -20.85
N LEU A 276 18.46 19.07 -21.79
CA LEU A 276 18.73 19.10 -23.20
C LEU A 276 19.31 20.46 -23.66
N CYS A 277 18.77 21.57 -23.16
CA CYS A 277 19.26 22.91 -23.44
C CYS A 277 20.71 23.11 -22.95
N LEU A 278 21.01 22.63 -21.73
CA LEU A 278 22.34 22.70 -21.13
C LEU A 278 23.36 21.85 -21.91
N LYS A 279 22.98 20.64 -22.30
CA LYS A 279 23.82 19.74 -23.10
C LYS A 279 24.15 20.36 -24.47
N ARG A 280 23.15 20.94 -25.16
CA ARG A 280 23.36 21.62 -26.43
C ARG A 280 24.30 22.84 -26.30
N ALA A 281 24.10 23.65 -25.25
CA ALA A 281 24.98 24.79 -24.99
C ALA A 281 26.41 24.34 -24.68
N SER A 282 26.59 23.22 -23.95
CA SER A 282 27.93 22.64 -23.71
C SER A 282 28.62 22.18 -24.96
N ILE A 283 27.89 21.46 -25.83
CA ILE A 283 28.44 20.98 -27.12
C ILE A 283 28.83 22.15 -28.05
N ALA A 284 27.98 23.16 -28.17
CA ALA A 284 28.22 24.33 -28.97
C ALA A 284 29.44 25.13 -28.48
N ALA A 285 29.63 25.25 -27.18
CA ALA A 285 30.77 25.93 -26.59
C ALA A 285 32.07 25.13 -26.78
N PHE A 286 32.04 23.80 -26.68
CA PHE A 286 33.20 22.93 -26.88
C PHE A 286 33.69 22.92 -28.32
N SER A 287 32.78 23.08 -29.29
CA SER A 287 33.12 23.10 -30.71
C SER A 287 33.69 24.43 -31.17
N SER A 288 33.59 25.52 -30.42
CA SER A 288 33.90 26.87 -30.90
C SER A 288 35.23 27.47 -30.43
N GLN A 289 35.87 27.01 -29.34
CA GLN A 289 37.19 27.52 -28.90
C GLN A 289 37.97 26.56 -27.98
N PRO A 290 39.28 26.34 -28.19
CA PRO A 290 40.15 25.64 -27.25
C PRO A 290 40.30 26.45 -25.95
N GLY A 291 39.96 25.87 -24.81
CA GLY A 291 40.11 26.48 -23.49
C GLY A 291 38.87 27.22 -22.94
N PHE A 292 37.74 27.11 -23.60
CA PHE A 292 36.52 27.75 -23.16
C PHE A 292 35.92 27.03 -21.94
N THR A 293 35.77 27.77 -20.84
CA THR A 293 34.98 27.32 -19.67
C THR A 293 33.53 27.78 -19.83
N LEU A 294 32.63 26.83 -19.99
CA LEU A 294 31.20 27.11 -20.11
C LEU A 294 30.70 27.91 -18.89
N ARG A 295 30.36 29.17 -19.09
CA ARG A 295 29.64 29.96 -18.07
C ARG A 295 28.15 29.73 -18.23
N VAL A 296 27.68 28.57 -17.73
CA VAL A 296 26.25 28.34 -17.56
C VAL A 296 25.76 29.23 -16.43
N PRO A 297 24.61 29.89 -16.56
CA PRO A 297 24.06 30.72 -15.48
C PRO A 297 23.93 29.92 -14.17
N ALA A 298 24.32 30.52 -13.06
CA ALA A 298 24.29 29.88 -11.75
C ALA A 298 22.88 29.32 -11.40
N LEU A 299 21.83 30.00 -11.87
CA LEU A 299 20.44 29.54 -11.71
C LEU A 299 20.20 28.19 -12.38
N SER A 300 20.75 27.96 -13.59
CA SER A 300 20.59 26.68 -14.30
C SER A 300 21.22 25.52 -13.54
N TYR A 301 22.40 25.70 -12.95
CA TYR A 301 23.02 24.70 -12.10
C TYR A 301 22.27 24.46 -10.81
N ARG A 302 21.69 25.49 -10.20
CA ARG A 302 20.83 25.34 -9.01
C ARG A 302 19.56 24.56 -9.34
N LEU A 303 18.92 24.82 -10.48
CA LEU A 303 17.74 24.07 -10.92
C LEU A 303 18.09 22.60 -11.21
N LEU A 304 19.21 22.35 -11.91
CA LEU A 304 19.72 21.01 -12.11
C LEU A 304 20.03 20.30 -10.79
N GLY A 305 20.64 21.02 -9.83
CA GLY A 305 20.92 20.52 -8.51
C GLY A 305 19.63 20.14 -7.77
N LEU A 306 18.58 20.95 -7.86
CA LEU A 306 17.28 20.64 -7.26
C LEU A 306 16.67 19.38 -7.86
N VAL A 307 16.63 19.29 -9.20
CA VAL A 307 16.09 18.11 -9.90
C VAL A 307 16.91 16.87 -9.60
N GLY A 308 18.24 16.97 -9.72
CA GLY A 308 19.14 15.85 -9.41
C GLY A 308 19.02 15.38 -7.96
N LEU A 309 18.82 16.30 -7.02
CA LEU A 309 18.59 15.96 -5.61
C LEU A 309 17.30 15.15 -5.42
N VAL A 310 16.19 15.61 -6.00
CA VAL A 310 14.91 14.90 -5.93
C VAL A 310 15.03 13.50 -6.56
N LEU A 311 15.62 13.40 -7.74
CA LEU A 311 15.78 12.12 -8.45
C LEU A 311 16.71 11.15 -7.71
N ALA A 312 17.85 11.64 -7.21
CA ALA A 312 18.81 10.83 -6.48
C ALA A 312 18.25 10.35 -5.13
N LEU A 313 17.50 11.19 -4.43
CA LEU A 313 16.81 10.81 -3.19
C LEU A 313 15.71 9.79 -3.50
N PHE A 314 14.89 10.02 -4.51
CA PHE A 314 13.85 9.08 -4.89
C PHE A 314 14.45 7.71 -5.25
N SER A 315 15.36 7.67 -6.22
CA SER A 315 15.99 6.42 -6.65
C SER A 315 16.74 5.73 -5.51
N GLY A 316 17.58 6.46 -4.81
CA GLY A 316 18.42 5.90 -3.76
C GLY A 316 17.62 5.41 -2.53
N ILE A 317 16.58 6.13 -2.12
CA ILE A 317 15.71 5.72 -1.02
C ILE A 317 14.92 4.47 -1.40
N TYR A 318 14.27 4.45 -2.57
CA TYR A 318 13.53 3.26 -3.02
C TYR A 318 14.46 2.06 -3.24
N GLY A 319 15.64 2.26 -3.82
CA GLY A 319 16.66 1.21 -3.95
C GLY A 319 17.10 0.65 -2.59
N LEU A 320 17.33 1.54 -1.61
CA LEU A 320 17.68 1.13 -0.26
C LEU A 320 16.55 0.34 0.42
N ILE A 321 15.31 0.83 0.31
CA ILE A 321 14.14 0.16 0.87
C ILE A 321 13.95 -1.23 0.28
N MET A 322 13.99 -1.36 -1.05
CA MET A 322 13.86 -2.65 -1.72
C MET A 322 14.99 -3.61 -1.35
N SER A 323 16.24 -3.11 -1.26
CA SER A 323 17.38 -3.93 -0.87
C SER A 323 17.29 -4.42 0.57
N LEU A 324 16.95 -3.53 1.51
CA LEU A 324 16.75 -3.90 2.92
C LEU A 324 15.51 -4.79 3.10
N GLY A 325 14.44 -4.51 2.37
CA GLY A 325 13.23 -5.34 2.35
C GLY A 325 13.54 -6.75 1.88
N TRP A 326 14.32 -6.91 0.82
CA TRP A 326 14.73 -8.23 0.34
C TRP A 326 15.58 -9.00 1.34
N LEU A 327 16.44 -8.30 2.10
CA LEU A 327 17.36 -8.95 3.04
C LEU A 327 16.73 -9.23 4.42
N PHE A 328 15.79 -8.39 4.87
CA PHE A 328 15.38 -8.36 6.28
C PHE A 328 13.87 -8.42 6.51
N SER A 329 13.05 -8.33 5.46
CA SER A 329 11.59 -8.38 5.58
C SER A 329 11.06 -9.80 5.32
N SER A 330 9.98 -10.16 5.99
CA SER A 330 9.20 -11.38 5.67
C SER A 330 8.17 -11.14 4.55
N HIS A 331 7.94 -9.89 4.13
CA HIS A 331 7.03 -9.56 3.04
C HIS A 331 7.54 -10.08 1.70
N GLN A 332 6.95 -11.17 1.22
CA GLN A 332 7.34 -11.82 -0.04
C GLN A 332 7.11 -10.95 -1.28
N ASP A 333 6.20 -9.98 -1.20
CA ASP A 333 5.86 -9.07 -2.30
C ASP A 333 6.91 -7.98 -2.58
N ILE A 334 7.96 -7.91 -1.73
CA ILE A 334 9.09 -6.98 -1.93
C ILE A 334 10.31 -7.72 -2.47
N HIS A 335 10.40 -9.05 -2.28
CA HIS A 335 11.58 -9.83 -2.62
C HIS A 335 11.77 -9.94 -4.14
N GLY A 336 13.05 -9.91 -4.61
CA GLY A 336 13.36 -10.09 -6.02
C GLY A 336 12.73 -9.06 -6.95
N ASN A 337 12.49 -7.85 -6.46
CA ASN A 337 11.83 -6.81 -7.23
C ASN A 337 12.68 -6.37 -8.42
N LEU A 338 12.12 -6.47 -9.64
CA LEU A 338 12.78 -6.11 -10.88
C LEU A 338 13.19 -4.63 -10.91
N ASN A 339 12.48 -3.76 -10.19
CA ASN A 339 12.78 -2.34 -10.10
C ASN A 339 14.14 -2.04 -9.45
N LEU A 340 14.78 -3.02 -8.80
CA LEU A 340 16.18 -2.88 -8.35
C LEU A 340 17.18 -2.72 -9.50
N LEU A 341 16.80 -3.05 -10.74
CA LEU A 341 17.63 -2.70 -11.91
C LEU A 341 17.56 -1.20 -12.26
N LEU A 342 16.52 -0.50 -11.79
CA LEU A 342 16.28 0.92 -12.09
C LEU A 342 16.66 1.85 -10.93
N PHE A 343 16.51 1.40 -9.69
CA PHE A 343 16.65 2.20 -8.47
C PHE A 343 17.71 1.61 -7.56
N TRP A 344 18.84 2.31 -7.40
CA TRP A 344 19.99 1.80 -6.68
C TRP A 344 20.23 2.55 -5.37
N PRO A 345 20.56 1.88 -4.26
CA PRO A 345 20.93 2.55 -3.00
C PRO A 345 22.08 3.54 -3.18
N THR A 346 22.99 3.26 -4.12
CA THR A 346 24.17 4.09 -4.42
C THR A 346 23.82 5.42 -5.08
N ASP A 347 22.59 5.59 -5.59
CA ASP A 347 22.12 6.86 -6.14
C ASP A 347 22.06 7.97 -5.07
N LEU A 348 22.00 7.59 -3.77
CA LEU A 348 22.11 8.54 -2.65
C LEU A 348 23.42 9.34 -2.68
N LEU A 349 24.50 8.80 -3.28
CA LEU A 349 25.73 9.56 -3.46
C LEU A 349 25.52 10.71 -4.47
N GLY A 350 24.63 10.53 -5.45
CA GLY A 350 24.22 11.58 -6.38
C GLY A 350 23.54 12.75 -5.70
N ALA A 351 22.83 12.51 -4.58
CA ALA A 351 22.20 13.58 -3.78
C ALA A 351 23.24 14.56 -3.22
N VAL A 352 24.43 14.09 -2.82
CA VAL A 352 25.52 14.95 -2.32
C VAL A 352 26.03 15.88 -3.44
N ILE A 353 26.17 15.34 -4.64
CA ILE A 353 26.61 16.11 -5.83
C ILE A 353 25.55 17.15 -6.19
N ALA A 354 24.29 16.74 -6.24
CA ALA A 354 23.16 17.57 -6.58
C ALA A 354 22.95 18.70 -5.55
N LEU A 355 23.09 18.41 -4.26
CA LEU A 355 23.03 19.41 -3.20
C LEU A 355 24.13 20.46 -3.35
N ARG A 356 25.34 20.06 -3.71
CA ARG A 356 26.43 20.98 -3.99
C ARG A 356 26.10 21.91 -5.17
N TRP A 357 25.55 21.40 -6.27
CA TRP A 357 25.13 22.21 -7.41
C TRP A 357 24.05 23.20 -7.02
N LEU A 358 23.06 22.75 -6.23
CA LEU A 358 21.97 23.58 -5.71
C LEU A 358 22.50 24.74 -4.88
N LEU A 359 23.45 24.50 -3.97
CA LEU A 359 23.98 25.50 -3.06
C LEU A 359 24.97 26.43 -3.75
N SER A 360 25.92 25.89 -4.54
CA SER A 360 27.03 26.67 -5.13
C SER A 360 26.66 27.33 -6.45
N GLY A 361 25.69 26.82 -7.19
CA GLY A 361 25.36 27.24 -8.56
C GLY A 361 26.52 27.06 -9.54
N ARG A 362 27.45 26.16 -9.26
CA ARG A 362 28.66 25.90 -10.07
C ARG A 362 28.81 24.42 -10.39
N ALA A 363 29.25 24.14 -11.61
CA ALA A 363 29.65 22.77 -11.97
C ALA A 363 30.78 22.29 -11.07
N TRP A 364 30.83 21.00 -10.84
CA TRP A 364 31.96 20.38 -10.20
C TRP A 364 33.11 20.33 -11.21
N SER A 365 34.26 20.97 -10.92
CA SER A 365 35.48 20.74 -11.69
C SER A 365 35.94 19.31 -11.32
N VAL A 366 35.58 18.37 -12.14
CA VAL A 366 35.98 16.96 -11.95
C VAL A 366 37.40 16.83 -12.50
N SER A 367 38.37 16.47 -11.65
CA SER A 367 39.67 15.96 -12.12
C SER A 367 39.39 14.75 -13.04
N SER A 368 40.15 14.61 -14.13
CA SER A 368 39.89 13.60 -15.16
C SER A 368 39.58 12.20 -14.69
N GLY A 369 40.17 11.74 -13.56
CA GLY A 369 39.92 10.42 -12.98
C GLY A 369 38.55 10.25 -12.36
N ARG A 370 38.00 11.27 -11.67
CA ARG A 370 36.66 11.19 -11.04
C ARG A 370 35.52 11.19 -12.07
N TYR A 371 35.71 11.90 -13.16
CA TYR A 371 34.74 11.92 -14.26
C TYR A 371 34.56 10.53 -14.88
N GLN A 372 35.65 9.77 -15.07
CA GLN A 372 35.58 8.41 -15.59
C GLN A 372 34.72 7.48 -14.71
N TRP A 373 34.85 7.53 -13.38
CA TRP A 373 34.04 6.71 -12.48
C TRP A 373 32.55 7.06 -12.54
N VAL A 374 32.22 8.34 -12.62
CA VAL A 374 30.82 8.79 -12.79
C VAL A 374 30.26 8.31 -14.12
N MET A 375 31.01 8.44 -15.22
CA MET A 375 30.60 7.90 -16.53
C MET A 375 30.40 6.39 -16.52
N ILE A 376 31.31 5.63 -15.91
CA ILE A 376 31.18 4.17 -15.76
C ILE A 376 29.93 3.84 -14.99
N TYR A 377 29.65 4.54 -13.89
CA TYR A 377 28.44 4.36 -13.10
C TYR A 377 27.17 4.55 -13.95
N PHE A 378 27.05 5.64 -14.71
CA PHE A 378 25.91 5.87 -15.58
C PHE A 378 25.81 4.86 -16.72
N ILE A 379 26.91 4.42 -17.32
CA ILE A 379 26.90 3.38 -18.35
C ILE A 379 26.35 2.07 -17.77
N ILE A 380 26.80 1.65 -16.59
CA ILE A 380 26.31 0.43 -15.95
C ILE A 380 24.83 0.58 -15.62
N HIS A 381 24.39 1.75 -15.16
CA HIS A 381 22.97 2.02 -14.86
C HIS A 381 22.10 1.98 -16.13
N ILE A 382 22.56 2.57 -17.23
CA ILE A 382 21.91 2.46 -18.55
C ILE A 382 21.83 0.99 -19.00
N MET A 383 22.91 0.23 -18.86
CA MET A 383 22.91 -1.20 -19.21
C MET A 383 21.90 -1.97 -18.36
N ALA A 384 21.79 -1.71 -17.04
CA ALA A 384 20.78 -2.32 -16.19
C ALA A 384 19.35 -1.95 -16.63
N ALA A 385 19.11 -0.69 -17.00
CA ALA A 385 17.81 -0.25 -17.54
C ALA A 385 17.50 -0.91 -18.90
N LEU A 386 18.49 -1.13 -19.75
CA LEU A 386 18.32 -1.87 -21.01
C LEU A 386 18.04 -3.37 -20.76
N VAL A 387 18.68 -3.97 -19.77
CA VAL A 387 18.37 -5.35 -19.33
C VAL A 387 16.93 -5.41 -18.81
N TYR A 388 16.51 -4.45 -17.98
CA TYR A 388 15.12 -4.34 -17.56
C TYR A 388 14.16 -4.26 -18.74
N LEU A 389 14.44 -3.40 -19.72
CA LEU A 389 13.65 -3.27 -20.96
C LEU A 389 13.57 -4.60 -21.72
N ALA A 390 14.70 -5.30 -21.87
CA ALA A 390 14.73 -6.61 -22.52
C ALA A 390 13.87 -7.65 -21.78
N ILE A 391 13.94 -7.71 -20.45
CA ILE A 391 13.11 -8.59 -19.62
C ILE A 391 11.62 -8.31 -19.87
N VAL A 392 11.23 -7.02 -19.88
CA VAL A 392 9.82 -6.62 -20.11
C VAL A 392 9.37 -6.98 -21.53
N ILE A 393 10.15 -6.68 -22.55
CA ILE A 393 9.81 -6.97 -23.96
C ILE A 393 9.72 -8.48 -24.22
N LEU A 394 10.63 -9.26 -23.66
CA LEU A 394 10.67 -10.71 -23.83
C LEU A 394 9.67 -11.45 -22.94
N GLY A 395 8.94 -10.75 -22.06
CA GLY A 395 7.97 -11.35 -21.14
C GLY A 395 8.60 -12.29 -20.12
N LEU A 396 9.87 -12.05 -19.72
CA LEU A 396 10.61 -12.90 -18.77
C LEU A 396 10.22 -12.63 -17.31
N SER A 397 9.48 -11.56 -17.03
CA SER A 397 8.87 -11.24 -15.74
C SER A 397 7.43 -10.81 -15.93
N GLY A 398 6.57 -11.17 -14.97
CA GLY A 398 5.18 -10.74 -14.89
C GLY A 398 4.99 -9.30 -14.38
N GLN A 399 6.05 -8.64 -13.92
CA GLN A 399 5.93 -7.34 -13.25
C GLN A 399 5.45 -6.22 -14.18
N ARG A 400 4.29 -5.61 -13.87
CA ARG A 400 3.58 -4.67 -14.75
C ARG A 400 3.88 -3.20 -14.45
N VAL A 401 5.15 -2.85 -14.34
CA VAL A 401 5.61 -1.48 -14.04
C VAL A 401 6.54 -0.91 -15.10
N GLY A 402 6.47 -1.42 -16.33
CA GLY A 402 7.28 -0.96 -17.46
C GLY A 402 7.18 0.53 -17.76
N ALA A 403 6.10 1.19 -17.34
CA ALA A 403 5.94 2.64 -17.45
C ALA A 403 7.05 3.43 -16.73
N LEU A 404 7.69 2.87 -15.69
CA LEU A 404 8.82 3.51 -15.00
C LEU A 404 10.02 3.77 -15.94
N LEU A 405 10.23 2.92 -16.95
CA LEU A 405 11.28 3.12 -17.95
C LEU A 405 11.12 4.43 -18.73
N LEU A 406 9.89 4.88 -18.97
CA LEU A 406 9.63 6.14 -19.67
C LEU A 406 10.18 7.35 -18.92
N TYR A 407 10.41 7.22 -17.62
CA TYR A 407 10.98 8.27 -16.78
C TYR A 407 12.47 8.05 -16.52
N VAL A 408 12.91 6.81 -16.29
CA VAL A 408 14.30 6.51 -15.92
C VAL A 408 15.24 6.63 -17.11
N LEU A 409 14.92 6.04 -18.27
CA LEU A 409 15.81 6.03 -19.43
C LEU A 409 16.15 7.42 -19.96
N PRO A 410 15.21 8.37 -20.16
CA PRO A 410 15.54 9.72 -20.61
C PRO A 410 16.44 10.47 -19.63
N VAL A 411 16.24 10.28 -18.32
CA VAL A 411 17.09 10.90 -17.30
C VAL A 411 18.51 10.37 -17.41
N LEU A 412 18.69 9.06 -17.42
CA LEU A 412 20.02 8.44 -17.55
C LEU A 412 20.73 8.82 -18.85
N ALA A 413 19.99 8.97 -19.95
CA ALA A 413 20.55 9.33 -21.24
C ALA A 413 20.99 10.80 -21.31
N LEU A 414 20.41 11.69 -20.51
CA LEU A 414 20.68 13.13 -20.52
C LEU A 414 21.72 13.58 -19.49
N PHE A 415 21.85 12.85 -18.37
CA PHE A 415 22.90 13.06 -17.39
C PHE A 415 24.23 12.48 -17.86
#